data_6cb87201e61b1d3a110b4dd13073aaa5
#
_entry.id   6cb87201e61b1d3a110b4dd13073aaa5
#
_cell.length_a   1.000
_cell.length_b   1.000
_cell.length_c   1.000
_cell.angle_alpha   90.00
_cell.angle_beta   90.00
_cell.angle_gamma   90.00
#
_symmetry.space_group_name_H-M   'P 1'
#
loop_
_entity.id
_entity.type
_entity.pdbx_description
1 polymer ?
#
loop_
_entity_poly.entity_id
_entity_poly.type
_entity_poly.pdbx_seq_one_letter_code
_entity_poly.pdbx_strand_id
1 'polypeptide(L)'
;MATDRSAHSPAPRAAAPAGTALRPPPPVTEVEQYSVDTIPHEDRTSRPLDLFRIQFGGANTFATVILGTFPVLLGLSFRDAVLATLLGVVIGALVLSPMGLFGPRTGTNNAVSSGAHFGTAGRVIGSFLSLLTAVAFFSISVWVSGDAVVGALGRLAGVPDSQLLRAVAYAVIGSLVVVVVVYGYQFMLLVNKVVVLANSLLFLLGIVAFAAIFDPGYAGGEYALGSFGPTFVLSVLIVMGNPVSFGAFLGDWSRYIPASTPKRRLIGATLLGQLATLVPFLFGVATATLVPDPADYIVGLVGVSPLWFMLPLIVVAVLGGLSTGITSLYGTGLDFSSVFPRFSRVQASLFIGSIAFVFILVGRLLTDLLASVNAFIGLIVVCTTPWMVIMIIGFAVRRGFYLPRDLQVFNRGEVGGAYRFSRGVNWRPVVAWVVGAASGLLFVYYPPLLTGPLSAAVAGGVDVSLPVAIVVAAVLYLGSLVLFPEPRYVFGPRGPWLVPCRDMDDQLPAIRTKRGAPVPRDPGAVPVPVVEDVAR
;
A
#
# COMPACT_ATOMS: atom_id res chain seq x y z
N MET A 1 -16.18 -20.19 41.56
CA MET A 1 -15.44 -18.93 41.63
C MET A 1 -15.17 -18.49 40.19
N ALA A 2 -16.04 -17.67 39.62
CA ALA A 2 -15.93 -17.13 38.27
C ALA A 2 -15.28 -15.76 38.41
N THR A 3 -14.03 -15.64 37.94
CA THR A 3 -13.31 -14.36 37.88
C THR A 3 -13.80 -13.59 36.68
N ASP A 4 -14.57 -12.55 36.96
CA ASP A 4 -14.96 -11.50 36.04
C ASP A 4 -13.68 -10.77 35.53
N ARG A 5 -13.28 -11.03 34.29
CA ARG A 5 -12.29 -10.26 33.55
C ARG A 5 -13.00 -9.37 32.54
N SER A 6 -13.68 -8.34 33.04
CA SER A 6 -14.03 -7.18 32.21
C SER A 6 -12.73 -6.44 31.86
N ALA A 7 -12.18 -6.72 30.68
CA ALA A 7 -11.10 -5.94 30.11
C ALA A 7 -11.61 -4.49 29.93
N HIS A 8 -11.15 -3.60 30.78
CA HIS A 8 -11.36 -2.17 30.65
C HIS A 8 -10.74 -1.71 29.32
N SER A 9 -11.56 -1.59 28.30
CA SER A 9 -11.28 -0.68 27.19
C SER A 9 -11.33 0.73 27.79
N PRO A 10 -10.27 1.54 27.72
CA PRO A 10 -10.34 2.93 28.20
C PRO A 10 -11.49 3.64 27.49
N ALA A 11 -12.33 4.32 28.25
CA ALA A 11 -13.45 5.07 27.71
C ALA A 11 -12.96 6.06 26.64
N PRO A 12 -13.66 6.21 25.50
CA PRO A 12 -13.28 7.19 24.49
C PRO A 12 -13.26 8.58 25.15
N ARG A 13 -12.12 9.25 25.05
CA ARG A 13 -11.95 10.63 25.55
C ARG A 13 -13.05 11.48 24.89
N ALA A 14 -13.80 12.22 25.70
CA ALA A 14 -14.90 13.07 25.26
C ALA A 14 -14.45 14.00 24.11
N ALA A 15 -15.23 14.03 23.04
CA ALA A 15 -15.00 14.92 21.90
C ALA A 15 -15.09 16.39 22.37
N ALA A 16 -14.04 17.16 22.12
CA ALA A 16 -14.05 18.59 22.39
C ALA A 16 -14.90 19.34 21.34
N PRO A 17 -15.52 20.49 21.67
CA PRO A 17 -16.40 21.24 20.77
C PRO A 17 -15.65 21.71 19.50
N ALA A 18 -16.38 21.77 18.39
CA ALA A 18 -15.84 22.20 17.09
C ALA A 18 -15.23 23.60 17.18
N GLY A 19 -13.91 23.70 16.93
CA GLY A 19 -13.15 24.97 17.04
C GLY A 19 -11.89 24.86 17.89
N THR A 20 -11.60 23.70 18.49
CA THR A 20 -10.45 23.47 19.34
C THR A 20 -9.13 23.44 18.55
N ALA A 21 -8.11 24.13 19.11
CA ALA A 21 -6.74 24.06 18.60
C ALA A 21 -6.24 22.62 18.53
N LEU A 22 -5.41 22.31 17.50
CA LEU A 22 -4.78 21.01 17.36
C LEU A 22 -3.99 20.68 18.63
N ARG A 23 -4.15 19.45 19.12
CA ARG A 23 -3.35 18.96 20.24
C ARG A 23 -1.91 18.73 19.79
N PRO A 24 -0.92 18.90 20.67
CA PRO A 24 0.44 18.47 20.36
C PRO A 24 0.44 16.97 20.04
N PRO A 25 1.25 16.50 19.08
CA PRO A 25 1.35 15.08 18.78
C PRO A 25 1.78 14.31 20.04
N PRO A 26 1.26 13.09 20.25
CA PRO A 26 1.66 12.25 21.38
C PRO A 26 3.16 11.93 21.30
N PRO A 27 3.82 11.64 22.44
CA PRO A 27 5.20 11.16 22.45
C PRO A 27 5.39 9.95 21.54
N VAL A 28 6.53 9.84 20.86
CA VAL A 28 6.84 8.73 19.93
C VAL A 28 6.85 7.35 20.59
N THR A 29 7.02 7.29 21.91
CA THR A 29 7.01 6.07 22.73
C THR A 29 5.62 5.74 23.28
N GLU A 30 4.62 6.59 23.06
CA GLU A 30 3.24 6.28 23.45
C GLU A 30 2.59 5.34 22.45
N VAL A 31 2.04 4.22 22.95
CA VAL A 31 1.35 3.24 22.09
C VAL A 31 0.09 3.85 21.52
N GLU A 32 -0.05 3.80 20.22
CA GLU A 32 -1.21 4.33 19.49
C GLU A 32 -2.52 3.65 19.91
N GLN A 33 -3.53 4.46 20.24
CA GLN A 33 -4.82 3.99 20.76
C GLN A 33 -5.92 3.92 19.68
N TYR A 34 -5.75 4.60 18.55
CA TYR A 34 -6.80 4.77 17.53
C TYR A 34 -6.90 3.60 16.54
N SER A 35 -6.67 2.41 16.80
CA SER A 35 -6.85 1.29 15.87
C SER A 35 -7.50 1.73 14.51
N VAL A 36 -8.67 1.19 14.15
CA VAL A 36 -9.42 1.56 12.92
C VAL A 36 -10.48 2.65 13.14
N ASP A 37 -10.59 3.15 14.35
CA ASP A 37 -11.53 4.23 14.66
C ASP A 37 -11.16 5.55 13.95
N THR A 38 -12.14 6.42 13.80
CA THR A 38 -11.93 7.74 13.21
C THR A 38 -11.03 8.58 14.12
N ILE A 39 -9.91 9.08 13.59
CA ILE A 39 -9.03 10.00 14.30
C ILE A 39 -9.77 11.32 14.55
N PRO A 40 -9.89 11.81 15.79
CA PRO A 40 -10.48 13.11 16.10
C PRO A 40 -9.77 14.26 15.37
N HIS A 41 -10.49 15.33 15.07
CA HIS A 41 -9.92 16.46 14.32
C HIS A 41 -8.74 17.11 15.03
N GLU A 42 -8.81 17.23 16.35
CA GLU A 42 -7.77 17.80 17.20
C GLU A 42 -6.46 17.00 17.21
N ASP A 43 -6.52 15.69 16.91
CA ASP A 43 -5.36 14.79 16.91
C ASP A 43 -4.78 14.59 15.50
N ARG A 44 -5.36 15.22 14.46
CA ARG A 44 -4.87 15.19 13.08
C ARG A 44 -3.79 16.25 12.86
N THR A 45 -2.57 15.97 13.31
CA THR A 45 -1.46 16.92 13.36
C THR A 45 -0.43 16.75 12.24
N SER A 46 -0.55 15.69 11.43
CA SER A 46 0.40 15.41 10.36
C SER A 46 0.23 16.33 9.15
N ARG A 47 1.32 16.49 8.41
CA ARG A 47 1.41 17.35 7.22
C ARG A 47 1.55 16.52 5.95
N PRO A 48 1.26 17.07 4.76
CA PRO A 48 1.54 16.39 3.48
C PRO A 48 2.99 15.91 3.34
N LEU A 49 3.96 16.64 3.92
CA LEU A 49 5.36 16.24 3.94
C LEU A 49 5.60 14.95 4.75
N ASP A 50 4.80 14.68 5.78
CA ASP A 50 4.92 13.43 6.54
C ASP A 50 4.40 12.24 5.72
N LEU A 51 3.33 12.45 4.93
CA LEU A 51 2.85 11.46 3.96
C LEU A 51 3.91 11.14 2.89
N PHE A 52 4.57 12.18 2.34
CA PHE A 52 5.71 12.02 1.45
C PHE A 52 6.81 11.16 2.09
N ARG A 53 7.21 11.49 3.33
CA ARG A 53 8.28 10.79 4.05
C ARG A 53 7.96 9.33 4.32
N ILE A 54 6.72 9.01 4.69
CA ILE A 54 6.31 7.63 4.94
C ILE A 54 6.33 6.83 3.64
N GLN A 55 5.77 7.35 2.56
CA GLN A 55 5.77 6.68 1.26
C GLN A 55 7.18 6.48 0.72
N PHE A 56 7.96 7.55 0.65
CA PHE A 56 9.32 7.48 0.14
C PHE A 56 10.21 6.63 1.06
N GLY A 57 10.12 6.80 2.37
CA GLY A 57 10.87 5.99 3.33
C GLY A 57 10.56 4.51 3.22
N GLY A 58 9.28 4.15 3.10
CA GLY A 58 8.83 2.76 2.92
C GLY A 58 9.28 2.13 1.60
N ALA A 59 9.58 2.92 0.58
CA ALA A 59 10.05 2.47 -0.73
C ALA A 59 11.54 2.72 -1.00
N ASN A 60 12.23 3.51 -0.16
CA ASN A 60 13.66 3.82 -0.32
C ASN A 60 14.54 2.69 0.25
N THR A 61 14.44 1.50 -0.33
CA THR A 61 14.89 0.24 0.26
C THR A 61 15.38 -0.75 -0.79
N PHE A 62 16.06 -1.80 -0.35
CA PHE A 62 16.49 -2.90 -1.23
C PHE A 62 15.34 -3.62 -1.94
N ALA A 63 14.15 -3.71 -1.33
CA ALA A 63 13.00 -4.30 -1.99
C ALA A 63 12.65 -3.54 -3.29
N THR A 64 12.72 -2.19 -3.27
CA THR A 64 12.51 -1.37 -4.46
C THR A 64 13.68 -1.45 -5.43
N VAL A 65 14.92 -1.57 -4.92
CA VAL A 65 16.10 -1.82 -5.77
C VAL A 65 15.94 -3.10 -6.56
N ILE A 66 15.51 -4.20 -5.93
CA ILE A 66 15.21 -5.47 -6.61
C ILE A 66 14.17 -5.27 -7.72
N LEU A 67 13.08 -4.54 -7.45
CA LEU A 67 12.10 -4.26 -8.50
C LEU A 67 12.70 -3.47 -9.67
N GLY A 68 13.68 -2.62 -9.40
CA GLY A 68 14.43 -1.90 -10.43
C GLY A 68 15.36 -2.79 -11.27
N THR A 69 15.73 -3.97 -10.82
CA THR A 69 16.57 -4.89 -11.60
C THR A 69 15.81 -5.61 -12.71
N PHE A 70 14.50 -5.78 -12.56
CA PHE A 70 13.70 -6.59 -13.48
C PHE A 70 13.76 -6.18 -14.94
N PRO A 71 13.72 -4.89 -15.32
CA PRO A 71 13.86 -4.51 -16.72
C PRO A 71 15.16 -5.02 -17.37
N VAL A 72 16.26 -4.98 -16.63
CA VAL A 72 17.57 -5.50 -17.09
C VAL A 72 17.56 -7.03 -17.11
N LEU A 73 17.04 -7.65 -16.06
CA LEU A 73 16.91 -9.12 -15.96
C LEU A 73 16.08 -9.70 -17.10
N LEU A 74 15.03 -8.97 -17.54
CA LEU A 74 14.18 -9.36 -18.66
C LEU A 74 14.84 -9.11 -20.04
N GLY A 75 16.07 -8.61 -20.08
CA GLY A 75 16.86 -8.44 -21.31
C GLY A 75 16.83 -7.04 -21.91
N LEU A 76 16.25 -6.04 -21.25
CA LEU A 76 16.26 -4.67 -21.78
C LEU A 76 17.66 -4.05 -21.67
N SER A 77 17.98 -3.19 -22.65
CA SER A 77 19.15 -2.32 -22.58
C SER A 77 19.06 -1.36 -21.40
N PHE A 78 20.19 -0.77 -20.97
CA PHE A 78 20.17 0.23 -19.89
C PHE A 78 19.19 1.37 -20.18
N ARG A 79 19.17 1.89 -21.40
CA ARG A 79 18.26 2.99 -21.79
C ARG A 79 16.80 2.58 -21.74
N ASP A 80 16.48 1.41 -22.27
CA ASP A 80 15.10 0.90 -22.28
C ASP A 80 14.63 0.54 -20.87
N ALA A 81 15.52 0.00 -20.03
CA ALA A 81 15.24 -0.28 -18.63
C ALA A 81 14.95 0.99 -17.83
N VAL A 82 15.74 2.06 -18.05
CA VAL A 82 15.46 3.38 -17.45
C VAL A 82 14.11 3.91 -17.93
N LEU A 83 13.81 3.84 -19.24
CA LEU A 83 12.54 4.32 -19.78
C LEU A 83 11.34 3.53 -19.22
N ALA A 84 11.43 2.21 -19.18
CA ALA A 84 10.40 1.36 -18.60
C ALA A 84 10.17 1.69 -17.11
N THR A 85 11.25 1.92 -16.37
CA THR A 85 11.20 2.31 -14.95
C THR A 85 10.54 3.67 -14.76
N LEU A 86 10.93 4.68 -15.55
CA LEU A 86 10.30 6.00 -15.50
C LEU A 86 8.81 5.93 -15.80
N LEU A 87 8.42 5.23 -16.86
CA LEU A 87 7.01 5.07 -17.23
C LEU A 87 6.22 4.32 -16.14
N GLY A 88 6.76 3.23 -15.62
CA GLY A 88 6.11 2.43 -14.58
C GLY A 88 5.84 3.25 -13.30
N VAL A 89 6.86 3.98 -12.81
CA VAL A 89 6.71 4.84 -11.63
C VAL A 89 5.74 5.99 -11.89
N VAL A 90 5.84 6.68 -13.04
CA VAL A 90 4.97 7.83 -13.35
C VAL A 90 3.52 7.40 -13.48
N ILE A 91 3.23 6.35 -14.26
CA ILE A 91 1.86 5.85 -14.45
C ILE A 91 1.28 5.36 -13.12
N GLY A 92 2.05 4.56 -12.38
CA GLY A 92 1.62 4.06 -11.08
C GLY A 92 1.38 5.17 -10.06
N ALA A 93 2.23 6.20 -10.02
CA ALA A 93 2.07 7.36 -9.15
C ALA A 93 0.82 8.19 -9.50
N LEU A 94 0.50 8.36 -10.79
CA LEU A 94 -0.72 9.03 -11.23
C LEU A 94 -1.98 8.26 -10.81
N VAL A 95 -1.98 6.94 -11.00
CA VAL A 95 -3.09 6.06 -10.57
C VAL A 95 -3.26 6.10 -9.05
N LEU A 96 -2.15 6.08 -8.29
CA LEU A 96 -2.17 6.09 -6.83
C LEU A 96 -2.62 7.43 -6.25
N SER A 97 -2.22 8.55 -6.85
CA SER A 97 -2.24 9.87 -6.18
C SER A 97 -3.61 10.29 -5.62
N PRO A 98 -4.78 9.98 -6.24
CA PRO A 98 -6.08 10.29 -5.66
C PRO A 98 -6.40 9.52 -4.38
N MET A 99 -5.77 8.36 -4.15
CA MET A 99 -6.01 7.55 -2.96
C MET A 99 -5.58 8.25 -1.66
N GLY A 100 -4.66 9.20 -1.72
CA GLY A 100 -4.25 10.03 -0.59
C GLY A 100 -5.35 10.96 -0.03
N LEU A 101 -6.44 11.15 -0.77
CA LEU A 101 -7.55 12.03 -0.37
C LEU A 101 -8.50 11.39 0.65
N PHE A 102 -8.54 10.06 0.75
CA PHE A 102 -9.51 9.35 1.58
C PHE A 102 -9.25 9.54 3.07
N GLY A 103 -8.03 9.28 3.53
CA GLY A 103 -7.67 9.39 4.94
C GLY A 103 -8.06 10.72 5.57
N PRO A 104 -7.68 11.89 5.03
CA PRO A 104 -8.08 13.20 5.55
C PRO A 104 -9.60 13.44 5.56
N ARG A 105 -10.32 12.89 4.60
CA ARG A 105 -11.79 13.06 4.50
C ARG A 105 -12.56 12.18 5.46
N THR A 106 -12.11 10.97 5.70
CA THR A 106 -12.82 9.99 6.53
C THR A 106 -12.24 9.89 7.94
N GLY A 107 -10.98 10.27 8.14
CA GLY A 107 -10.24 10.10 9.39
C GLY A 107 -9.89 8.65 9.71
N THR A 108 -10.03 7.76 8.72
CA THR A 108 -9.79 6.33 8.89
C THR A 108 -8.99 5.77 7.69
N ASN A 109 -8.62 4.50 7.74
CA ASN A 109 -7.85 3.85 6.69
C ASN A 109 -8.65 3.64 5.39
N ASN A 110 -7.96 3.29 4.30
CA ASN A 110 -8.60 3.13 2.99
C ASN A 110 -9.57 1.94 2.98
N ALA A 111 -9.26 0.85 3.68
CA ALA A 111 -10.13 -0.31 3.77
C ALA A 111 -11.48 0.05 4.41
N VAL A 112 -11.49 0.76 5.55
CA VAL A 112 -12.72 1.24 6.19
C VAL A 112 -13.41 2.29 5.33
N SER A 113 -12.67 3.21 4.71
CA SER A 113 -13.22 4.24 3.80
C SER A 113 -13.94 3.62 2.61
N SER A 114 -13.49 2.44 2.13
CA SER A 114 -14.14 1.71 1.04
C SER A 114 -15.56 1.28 1.37
N GLY A 115 -15.89 1.19 2.66
CA GLY A 115 -17.25 0.90 3.13
C GLY A 115 -18.30 1.88 2.63
N ALA A 116 -17.92 3.12 2.31
CA ALA A 116 -18.82 4.08 1.68
C ALA A 116 -19.29 3.61 0.30
N HIS A 117 -18.46 2.88 -0.42
CA HIS A 117 -18.74 2.38 -1.78
C HIS A 117 -19.20 0.93 -1.74
N PHE A 118 -18.41 0.04 -1.15
CA PHE A 118 -18.65 -1.41 -1.12
C PHE A 118 -19.69 -1.86 -0.08
N GLY A 119 -20.07 -0.96 0.82
CA GLY A 119 -20.93 -1.27 1.98
C GLY A 119 -20.13 -1.61 3.23
N THR A 120 -20.79 -1.53 4.38
CA THR A 120 -20.16 -1.70 5.70
C THR A 120 -19.50 -3.07 5.90
N ALA A 121 -20.02 -4.13 5.29
CA ALA A 121 -19.41 -5.47 5.27
C ALA A 121 -18.56 -5.69 4.01
N GLY A 122 -18.97 -5.16 2.85
CA GLY A 122 -18.24 -5.33 1.58
C GLY A 122 -16.82 -4.74 1.59
N ARG A 123 -16.52 -3.81 2.51
CA ARG A 123 -15.18 -3.25 2.72
C ARG A 123 -14.10 -4.30 3.09
N VAL A 124 -14.51 -5.49 3.51
CA VAL A 124 -13.58 -6.61 3.78
C VAL A 124 -12.71 -6.92 2.57
N ILE A 125 -13.20 -6.66 1.35
CA ILE A 125 -12.41 -6.77 0.11
C ILE A 125 -11.15 -5.88 0.20
N GLY A 126 -11.31 -4.61 0.54
CA GLY A 126 -10.18 -3.68 0.71
C GLY A 126 -9.22 -4.12 1.82
N SER A 127 -9.74 -4.59 2.96
CA SER A 127 -8.92 -5.13 4.05
C SER A 127 -8.11 -6.35 3.63
N PHE A 128 -8.71 -7.26 2.83
CA PHE A 128 -8.02 -8.44 2.32
C PHE A 128 -6.90 -8.08 1.32
N LEU A 129 -7.17 -7.16 0.39
CA LEU A 129 -6.17 -6.69 -0.57
C LEU A 129 -4.99 -6.00 0.14
N SER A 130 -5.28 -5.16 1.12
CA SER A 130 -4.27 -4.50 1.95
C SER A 130 -3.44 -5.52 2.73
N LEU A 131 -4.09 -6.48 3.39
CA LEU A 131 -3.43 -7.54 4.14
C LEU A 131 -2.48 -8.38 3.26
N LEU A 132 -2.97 -8.82 2.10
CA LEU A 132 -2.18 -9.60 1.15
C LEU A 132 -0.93 -8.82 0.70
N THR A 133 -1.12 -7.56 0.30
CA THR A 133 -0.04 -6.67 -0.12
C THR A 133 0.99 -6.46 0.99
N ALA A 134 0.52 -6.22 2.20
CA ALA A 134 1.38 -5.93 3.35
C ALA A 134 2.22 -7.13 3.78
N VAL A 135 1.63 -8.33 3.85
CA VAL A 135 2.35 -9.56 4.20
C VAL A 135 3.48 -9.83 3.20
N ALA A 136 3.23 -9.64 1.92
CA ALA A 136 4.26 -9.93 0.94
C ALA A 136 5.38 -8.89 0.93
N PHE A 137 5.07 -7.58 0.96
CA PHE A 137 6.13 -6.57 1.03
C PHE A 137 6.94 -6.65 2.33
N PHE A 138 6.30 -7.00 3.45
CA PHE A 138 7.02 -7.33 4.67
C PHE A 138 7.98 -8.51 4.45
N SER A 139 7.48 -9.61 3.88
CA SER A 139 8.26 -10.83 3.65
C SER A 139 9.44 -10.58 2.71
N ILE A 140 9.19 -9.93 1.57
CA ILE A 140 10.23 -9.59 0.59
C ILE A 140 11.29 -8.68 1.24
N SER A 141 10.88 -7.66 2.00
CA SER A 141 11.83 -6.72 2.58
C SER A 141 12.73 -7.37 3.63
N VAL A 142 12.19 -8.24 4.48
CA VAL A 142 12.98 -8.95 5.49
C VAL A 142 13.92 -9.95 4.81
N TRP A 143 13.44 -10.70 3.83
CA TRP A 143 14.24 -11.66 3.08
C TRP A 143 15.44 -11.00 2.39
N VAL A 144 15.15 -10.02 1.50
CA VAL A 144 16.19 -9.32 0.71
C VAL A 144 17.20 -8.62 1.61
N SER A 145 16.74 -7.98 2.69
CA SER A 145 17.62 -7.30 3.64
C SER A 145 18.50 -8.27 4.43
N GLY A 146 17.95 -9.41 4.84
CA GLY A 146 18.71 -10.45 5.53
C GLY A 146 19.78 -11.08 4.65
N ASP A 147 19.46 -11.39 3.39
CA ASP A 147 20.43 -11.92 2.44
C ASP A 147 21.56 -10.93 2.15
N ALA A 148 21.24 -9.63 2.02
CA ALA A 148 22.26 -8.59 1.84
C ALA A 148 23.20 -8.46 3.05
N VAL A 149 22.64 -8.53 4.27
CA VAL A 149 23.43 -8.51 5.52
C VAL A 149 24.35 -9.72 5.61
N VAL A 150 23.83 -10.92 5.36
CA VAL A 150 24.63 -12.17 5.43
C VAL A 150 25.74 -12.16 4.38
N GLY A 151 25.42 -11.78 3.14
CA GLY A 151 26.41 -11.68 2.08
C GLY A 151 27.53 -10.66 2.39
N ALA A 152 27.17 -9.50 2.91
CA ALA A 152 28.16 -8.47 3.28
C ALA A 152 29.03 -8.91 4.47
N LEU A 153 28.45 -9.60 5.48
CA LEU A 153 29.23 -10.17 6.60
C LEU A 153 30.19 -11.26 6.11
N GLY A 154 29.77 -12.06 5.14
CA GLY A 154 30.65 -13.04 4.50
C GLY A 154 31.90 -12.40 3.90
N ARG A 155 31.75 -11.27 3.18
CA ARG A 155 32.88 -10.53 2.59
C ARG A 155 33.72 -9.73 3.58
N LEU A 156 33.13 -9.16 4.62
CA LEU A 156 33.84 -8.36 5.62
C LEU A 156 34.59 -9.20 6.63
N ALA A 157 33.96 -10.24 7.14
CA ALA A 157 34.43 -11.01 8.29
C ALA A 157 34.68 -12.50 7.98
N GLY A 158 34.51 -12.92 6.72
CA GLY A 158 34.68 -14.33 6.34
C GLY A 158 33.66 -15.29 6.98
N VAL A 159 32.52 -14.76 7.42
CA VAL A 159 31.47 -15.57 8.05
C VAL A 159 30.86 -16.49 6.99
N PRO A 160 30.85 -17.83 7.21
CA PRO A 160 30.25 -18.74 6.25
C PRO A 160 28.75 -18.49 6.06
N ASP A 161 28.32 -18.48 4.80
CA ASP A 161 26.90 -18.42 4.50
C ASP A 161 26.23 -19.74 4.91
N SER A 162 25.21 -19.64 5.76
CA SER A 162 24.47 -20.81 6.23
C SER A 162 22.97 -20.46 6.36
N GLN A 163 22.12 -21.47 6.20
CA GLN A 163 20.68 -21.30 6.38
C GLN A 163 20.32 -20.79 7.78
N LEU A 164 21.07 -21.23 8.80
CA LEU A 164 20.87 -20.76 10.18
C LEU A 164 21.19 -19.27 10.31
N LEU A 165 22.31 -18.80 9.73
CA LEU A 165 22.68 -17.38 9.77
C LEU A 165 21.64 -16.50 9.06
N ARG A 166 21.14 -16.95 7.92
CA ARG A 166 20.04 -16.27 7.20
C ARG A 166 18.76 -16.23 8.04
N ALA A 167 18.35 -17.36 8.63
CA ALA A 167 17.17 -17.41 9.51
C ALA A 167 17.32 -16.46 10.72
N VAL A 168 18.50 -16.39 11.32
CA VAL A 168 18.79 -15.42 12.40
C VAL A 168 18.70 -13.98 11.91
N ALA A 169 19.25 -13.64 10.75
CA ALA A 169 19.16 -12.31 10.17
C ALA A 169 17.69 -11.90 9.92
N TYR A 170 16.89 -12.80 9.34
CA TYR A 170 15.45 -12.58 9.12
C TYR A 170 14.71 -12.39 10.45
N ALA A 171 14.99 -13.23 11.46
CA ALA A 171 14.37 -13.12 12.77
C ALA A 171 14.71 -11.80 13.47
N VAL A 172 15.95 -11.35 13.39
CA VAL A 172 16.39 -10.07 13.99
C VAL A 172 15.67 -8.90 13.30
N ILE A 173 15.73 -8.83 11.95
CA ILE A 173 15.10 -7.73 11.21
C ILE A 173 13.58 -7.75 11.43
N GLY A 174 12.93 -8.91 11.30
CA GLY A 174 11.49 -9.05 11.52
C GLY A 174 11.05 -8.68 12.93
N SER A 175 11.84 -9.04 13.96
CA SER A 175 11.56 -8.67 15.36
C SER A 175 11.69 -7.17 15.59
N LEU A 176 12.69 -6.51 14.99
CA LEU A 176 12.84 -5.05 15.06
C LEU A 176 11.63 -4.35 14.43
N VAL A 177 11.15 -4.84 13.29
CA VAL A 177 9.93 -4.31 12.65
C VAL A 177 8.73 -4.41 13.60
N VAL A 178 8.51 -5.59 14.19
CA VAL A 178 7.39 -5.82 15.12
C VAL A 178 7.46 -4.87 16.31
N VAL A 179 8.64 -4.69 16.92
CA VAL A 179 8.83 -3.76 18.05
C VAL A 179 8.39 -2.35 17.66
N VAL A 180 8.83 -1.84 16.51
CA VAL A 180 8.45 -0.48 16.06
C VAL A 180 6.94 -0.37 15.81
N VAL A 181 6.35 -1.37 15.18
CA VAL A 181 4.91 -1.37 14.84
C VAL A 181 4.03 -1.37 16.11
N VAL A 182 4.47 -1.97 17.20
CA VAL A 182 3.75 -1.95 18.48
C VAL A 182 3.52 -0.52 18.96
N TYR A 183 4.52 0.37 18.83
CA TYR A 183 4.37 1.79 19.21
C TYR A 183 3.45 2.56 18.26
N GLY A 184 3.40 2.22 16.96
CA GLY A 184 2.46 2.78 15.99
C GLY A 184 2.95 3.98 15.20
N TYR A 185 2.00 4.86 14.80
CA TYR A 185 2.22 5.88 13.76
C TYR A 185 3.38 6.84 14.04
N GLN A 186 3.49 7.40 15.25
CA GLN A 186 4.51 8.43 15.56
C GLN A 186 5.93 7.86 15.50
N PHE A 187 6.11 6.62 15.97
CA PHE A 187 7.40 5.96 15.92
C PHE A 187 7.75 5.53 14.50
N MET A 188 6.78 5.02 13.74
CA MET A 188 6.92 4.76 12.30
C MET A 188 7.36 6.03 11.55
N LEU A 189 6.73 7.17 11.82
CA LEU A 189 7.08 8.44 11.18
C LEU A 189 8.51 8.87 11.51
N LEU A 190 8.96 8.71 12.76
CA LEU A 190 10.33 9.00 13.16
C LEU A 190 11.34 8.12 12.41
N VAL A 191 11.11 6.81 12.37
CA VAL A 191 11.98 5.86 11.63
C VAL A 191 12.06 6.25 10.15
N ASN A 192 10.92 6.53 9.52
CA ASN A 192 10.91 6.94 8.10
C ASN A 192 11.64 8.27 7.85
N LYS A 193 11.61 9.23 8.78
CA LYS A 193 12.41 10.46 8.66
C LYS A 193 13.92 10.16 8.63
N VAL A 194 14.37 9.22 9.46
CA VAL A 194 15.77 8.80 9.48
C VAL A 194 16.14 8.04 8.22
N VAL A 195 15.29 7.07 7.83
CA VAL A 195 15.55 6.22 6.65
C VAL A 195 15.59 7.02 5.35
N VAL A 196 14.67 7.96 5.16
CA VAL A 196 14.67 8.84 3.97
C VAL A 196 16.03 9.51 3.79
N LEU A 197 16.56 10.09 4.84
CA LEU A 197 17.85 10.78 4.76
C LEU A 197 19.02 9.80 4.61
N ALA A 198 19.09 8.81 5.49
CA ALA A 198 20.20 7.87 5.54
C ALA A 198 20.32 7.05 4.25
N ASN A 199 19.24 6.40 3.81
CA ASN A 199 19.27 5.57 2.61
C ASN A 199 19.48 6.40 1.34
N SER A 200 18.93 7.62 1.24
CA SER A 200 19.21 8.48 0.09
C SER A 200 20.68 8.85 -0.01
N LEU A 201 21.33 9.19 1.10
CA LEU A 201 22.77 9.46 1.14
C LEU A 201 23.59 8.20 0.80
N LEU A 202 23.17 7.03 1.28
CA LEU A 202 23.84 5.77 1.04
C LEU A 202 23.68 5.30 -0.42
N PHE A 203 22.54 5.54 -1.06
CA PHE A 203 22.38 5.29 -2.50
C PHE A 203 23.24 6.24 -3.35
N LEU A 204 23.34 7.52 -2.96
CA LEU A 204 24.29 8.44 -3.61
C LEU A 204 25.74 7.98 -3.45
N LEU A 205 26.10 7.50 -2.26
CA LEU A 205 27.42 6.91 -2.02
C LEU A 205 27.63 5.64 -2.86
N GLY A 206 26.58 4.84 -3.06
CA GLY A 206 26.57 3.68 -3.95
C GLY A 206 26.85 4.08 -5.42
N ILE A 207 26.28 5.19 -5.90
CA ILE A 207 26.61 5.70 -7.24
C ILE A 207 28.12 5.94 -7.36
N VAL A 208 28.74 6.55 -6.36
CA VAL A 208 30.19 6.76 -6.33
C VAL A 208 30.95 5.42 -6.30
N ALA A 209 30.46 4.45 -5.52
CA ALA A 209 31.11 3.13 -5.39
C ALA A 209 31.14 2.37 -6.71
N PHE A 210 30.14 2.52 -7.56
CA PHE A 210 30.01 1.79 -8.82
C PHE A 210 30.39 2.61 -10.06
N ALA A 211 30.64 3.92 -9.93
CA ALA A 211 30.89 4.81 -11.06
C ALA A 211 32.03 4.35 -11.98
N ALA A 212 33.08 3.75 -11.41
CA ALA A 212 34.25 3.32 -12.15
C ALA A 212 34.02 2.07 -13.02
N ILE A 213 33.01 1.27 -12.71
CA ILE A 213 32.69 0.02 -13.43
C ILE A 213 31.38 0.09 -14.19
N PHE A 214 30.66 1.20 -14.09
CA PHE A 214 29.36 1.41 -14.74
C PHE A 214 29.53 1.69 -16.23
N ASP A 215 28.82 0.92 -17.07
CA ASP A 215 28.74 1.13 -18.51
C ASP A 215 27.32 1.57 -18.93
N PRO A 216 27.13 2.85 -19.30
CA PRO A 216 25.84 3.33 -19.81
C PRO A 216 25.50 2.77 -21.21
N GLY A 217 26.45 2.12 -21.87
CA GLY A 217 26.28 1.48 -23.18
C GLY A 217 25.77 0.03 -23.11
N TYR A 218 25.41 -0.49 -21.93
CA TYR A 218 24.87 -1.85 -21.79
C TYR A 218 23.71 -2.11 -22.76
N ALA A 219 23.92 -3.05 -23.69
CA ALA A 219 23.02 -3.28 -24.82
C ALA A 219 21.80 -4.15 -24.50
N GLY A 220 21.76 -4.77 -23.32
CA GLY A 220 20.74 -5.77 -22.94
C GLY A 220 21.15 -7.19 -23.31
N GLY A 221 20.25 -8.13 -23.01
CA GLY A 221 20.37 -9.54 -23.33
C GLY A 221 19.25 -10.01 -24.26
N GLU A 222 19.00 -11.32 -24.23
CA GLU A 222 17.83 -11.89 -24.90
C GLU A 222 16.54 -11.45 -24.19
N TYR A 223 15.54 -11.05 -24.97
CA TYR A 223 14.25 -10.64 -24.42
C TYR A 223 13.52 -11.84 -23.83
N ALA A 224 13.22 -11.79 -22.54
CA ALA A 224 12.57 -12.88 -21.80
C ALA A 224 11.23 -13.32 -22.41
N LEU A 225 10.50 -12.43 -23.10
CA LEU A 225 9.26 -12.74 -23.81
C LEU A 225 9.45 -12.83 -25.34
N GLY A 226 10.67 -13.12 -25.80
CA GLY A 226 10.99 -13.35 -27.22
C GLY A 226 11.03 -12.10 -28.09
N SER A 227 10.51 -10.96 -27.63
CA SER A 227 10.57 -9.69 -28.37
C SER A 227 10.54 -8.46 -27.45
N PHE A 228 10.94 -7.31 -27.98
CA PHE A 228 11.01 -6.05 -27.25
C PHE A 228 9.66 -5.62 -26.66
N GLY A 229 8.60 -5.57 -27.47
CA GLY A 229 7.32 -5.00 -27.06
C GLY A 229 6.71 -5.65 -25.81
N PRO A 230 6.45 -6.97 -25.82
CA PRO A 230 5.96 -7.69 -24.63
C PRO A 230 6.87 -7.54 -23.41
N THR A 231 8.18 -7.65 -23.60
CA THR A 231 9.18 -7.54 -22.52
C THR A 231 9.18 -6.14 -21.90
N PHE A 232 9.10 -5.10 -22.73
CA PHE A 232 9.05 -3.71 -22.28
C PHE A 232 7.77 -3.43 -21.48
N VAL A 233 6.62 -3.87 -21.97
CA VAL A 233 5.33 -3.70 -21.26
C VAL A 233 5.35 -4.43 -19.92
N LEU A 234 5.83 -5.67 -19.88
CA LEU A 234 5.97 -6.42 -18.62
C LEU A 234 6.88 -5.66 -17.63
N SER A 235 8.01 -5.14 -18.09
CA SER A 235 8.93 -4.34 -17.28
C SER A 235 8.25 -3.10 -16.67
N VAL A 236 7.47 -2.37 -17.47
CA VAL A 236 6.67 -1.22 -17.00
C VAL A 236 5.67 -1.64 -15.91
N LEU A 237 4.96 -2.76 -16.10
CA LEU A 237 3.95 -3.25 -15.16
C LEU A 237 4.55 -3.71 -13.83
N ILE A 238 5.70 -4.40 -13.87
CA ILE A 238 6.43 -4.82 -12.66
C ILE A 238 6.82 -3.60 -11.83
N VAL A 239 7.44 -2.61 -12.45
CA VAL A 239 7.84 -1.37 -11.78
C VAL A 239 6.63 -0.61 -11.24
N MET A 240 5.53 -0.52 -12.01
CA MET A 240 4.29 0.12 -11.60
C MET A 240 3.64 -0.58 -10.40
N GLY A 241 3.90 -1.87 -10.20
CA GLY A 241 3.40 -2.64 -9.05
C GLY A 241 3.75 -2.00 -7.71
N ASN A 242 4.92 -1.37 -7.57
CA ASN A 242 5.30 -0.70 -6.32
C ASN A 242 4.38 0.49 -5.99
N PRO A 243 4.21 1.54 -6.80
CA PRO A 243 3.26 2.61 -6.51
C PRO A 243 1.84 2.09 -6.27
N VAL A 244 1.33 1.20 -7.12
CA VAL A 244 -0.04 0.66 -7.00
C VAL A 244 -0.25 -0.08 -5.68
N SER A 245 0.75 -0.78 -5.18
CA SER A 245 0.67 -1.51 -3.91
C SER A 245 0.33 -0.63 -2.71
N PHE A 246 0.74 0.64 -2.71
CA PHE A 246 0.42 1.59 -1.66
C PHE A 246 -1.06 2.00 -1.63
N GLY A 247 -1.83 1.74 -2.68
CA GLY A 247 -3.22 2.18 -2.82
C GLY A 247 -4.13 1.66 -1.70
N ALA A 248 -3.93 0.43 -1.28
CA ALA A 248 -4.76 -0.19 -0.26
C ALA A 248 -4.57 0.43 1.13
N PHE A 249 -3.35 0.83 1.49
CA PHE A 249 -3.03 1.35 2.83
C PHE A 249 -2.58 2.82 2.90
N LEU A 250 -2.66 3.57 1.79
CA LEU A 250 -2.29 4.99 1.81
C LEU A 250 -3.12 5.81 2.80
N GLY A 251 -4.37 5.42 3.05
CA GLY A 251 -5.24 6.02 4.07
C GLY A 251 -4.74 5.84 5.49
N ASP A 252 -4.03 4.76 5.80
CA ASP A 252 -3.49 4.49 7.13
C ASP A 252 -2.54 5.59 7.60
N TRP A 253 -1.83 6.18 6.65
CA TRP A 253 -0.87 7.26 6.89
C TRP A 253 -1.50 8.65 6.73
N SER A 254 -2.39 8.82 5.74
CA SER A 254 -3.00 10.12 5.45
C SER A 254 -4.12 10.50 6.42
N ARG A 255 -4.67 9.56 7.21
CA ARG A 255 -5.77 9.82 8.16
C ARG A 255 -5.41 10.79 9.30
N TYR A 256 -4.11 10.96 9.58
CA TYR A 256 -3.61 11.92 10.56
C TYR A 256 -3.46 13.34 10.00
N ILE A 257 -3.74 13.56 8.72
CA ILE A 257 -3.69 14.88 8.09
C ILE A 257 -5.04 15.57 8.27
N PRO A 258 -5.08 16.87 8.65
CA PRO A 258 -6.31 17.61 8.78
C PRO A 258 -7.17 17.62 7.50
N ALA A 259 -8.49 17.49 7.67
CA ALA A 259 -9.44 17.49 6.55
C ALA A 259 -9.47 18.81 5.75
N SER A 260 -9.03 19.92 6.39
CA SER A 260 -8.88 21.24 5.77
C SER A 260 -7.70 21.36 4.81
N THR A 261 -6.82 20.35 4.75
CA THR A 261 -5.66 20.36 3.85
C THR A 261 -6.11 20.37 2.39
N PRO A 262 -5.59 21.31 1.56
CA PRO A 262 -5.96 21.40 0.15
C PRO A 262 -5.65 20.11 -0.62
N LYS A 263 -6.58 19.66 -1.47
CA LYS A 263 -6.46 18.43 -2.27
C LYS A 263 -5.17 18.40 -3.10
N ARG A 264 -4.79 19.54 -3.71
CA ARG A 264 -3.56 19.65 -4.52
C ARG A 264 -2.31 19.31 -3.72
N ARG A 265 -2.23 19.69 -2.43
CA ARG A 265 -1.09 19.37 -1.56
C ARG A 265 -1.03 17.89 -1.24
N LEU A 266 -2.17 17.23 -1.05
CA LEU A 266 -2.26 15.79 -0.79
C LEU A 266 -1.87 14.98 -2.02
N ILE A 267 -2.46 15.32 -3.18
CA ILE A 267 -2.13 14.70 -4.47
C ILE A 267 -0.65 14.91 -4.79
N GLY A 268 -0.15 16.15 -4.66
CA GLY A 268 1.25 16.48 -4.89
C GLY A 268 2.21 15.73 -3.96
N ALA A 269 1.90 15.60 -2.68
CA ALA A 269 2.71 14.85 -1.74
C ALA A 269 2.76 13.35 -2.07
N THR A 270 1.62 12.78 -2.49
CA THR A 270 1.57 11.37 -2.92
C THR A 270 2.35 11.16 -4.21
N LEU A 271 2.14 12.02 -5.20
CA LEU A 271 2.83 11.96 -6.48
C LEU A 271 4.36 12.09 -6.31
N LEU A 272 4.81 13.13 -5.60
CA LEU A 272 6.24 13.37 -5.35
C LEU A 272 6.85 12.26 -4.50
N GLY A 273 6.12 11.71 -3.53
CA GLY A 273 6.58 10.58 -2.72
C GLY A 273 6.88 9.35 -3.57
N GLN A 274 6.05 9.08 -4.57
CA GLN A 274 6.28 7.98 -5.51
C GLN A 274 7.36 8.31 -6.54
N LEU A 275 7.40 9.53 -7.07
CA LEU A 275 8.47 9.93 -8.00
C LEU A 275 9.86 9.86 -7.33
N ALA A 276 9.95 10.15 -6.04
CA ALA A 276 11.21 10.01 -5.30
C ALA A 276 11.71 8.56 -5.26
N THR A 277 10.82 7.56 -5.41
CA THR A 277 11.22 6.14 -5.47
C THR A 277 12.06 5.80 -6.70
N LEU A 278 12.11 6.70 -7.69
CA LEU A 278 13.05 6.56 -8.81
C LEU A 278 14.51 6.44 -8.34
N VAL A 279 14.87 6.98 -7.17
CA VAL A 279 16.24 6.85 -6.63
C VAL A 279 16.63 5.38 -6.43
N PRO A 280 15.95 4.57 -5.58
CA PRO A 280 16.29 3.16 -5.44
C PRO A 280 16.00 2.34 -6.71
N PHE A 281 14.98 2.67 -7.49
CA PHE A 281 14.70 1.98 -8.74
C PHE A 281 15.83 2.11 -9.75
N LEU A 282 16.28 3.34 -10.03
CA LEU A 282 17.37 3.59 -10.99
C LEU A 282 18.71 3.08 -10.47
N PHE A 283 18.92 3.09 -9.15
CA PHE A 283 20.05 2.39 -8.56
C PHE A 283 20.01 0.89 -8.88
N GLY A 284 18.84 0.25 -8.79
CA GLY A 284 18.64 -1.15 -9.18
C GLY A 284 18.91 -1.39 -10.66
N VAL A 285 18.36 -0.54 -11.55
CA VAL A 285 18.64 -0.62 -13.00
C VAL A 285 20.14 -0.52 -13.28
N ALA A 286 20.82 0.48 -12.71
CA ALA A 286 22.25 0.70 -12.97
C ALA A 286 23.12 -0.44 -12.44
N THR A 287 22.85 -0.91 -11.21
CA THR A 287 23.67 -1.96 -10.62
C THR A 287 23.39 -3.36 -11.17
N ALA A 288 22.16 -3.60 -11.70
CA ALA A 288 21.84 -4.85 -12.39
C ALA A 288 22.70 -5.07 -13.65
N THR A 289 23.11 -4.01 -14.34
CA THR A 289 24.00 -4.10 -15.52
C THR A 289 25.42 -4.54 -15.17
N LEU A 290 25.82 -4.48 -13.89
CA LEU A 290 27.16 -4.80 -13.40
C LEU A 290 27.25 -6.22 -12.85
N VAL A 291 26.10 -6.82 -12.56
CA VAL A 291 26.02 -8.15 -11.94
C VAL A 291 26.07 -9.23 -13.03
N PRO A 292 26.97 -10.22 -12.94
CA PRO A 292 27.11 -11.25 -13.96
C PRO A 292 25.84 -12.09 -14.17
N ASP A 293 25.12 -12.38 -13.10
CA ASP A 293 23.84 -13.07 -13.12
C ASP A 293 22.80 -12.22 -12.36
N PRO A 294 21.96 -11.47 -13.07
CA PRO A 294 20.92 -10.67 -12.44
C PRO A 294 19.88 -11.48 -11.65
N ALA A 295 19.74 -12.79 -11.89
CA ALA A 295 18.85 -13.65 -11.12
C ALA A 295 19.32 -13.80 -9.67
N ASP A 296 20.65 -13.82 -9.44
CA ASP A 296 21.26 -13.78 -8.11
C ASP A 296 21.77 -12.38 -7.74
N TYR A 297 20.94 -11.37 -8.01
CA TYR A 297 21.33 -9.96 -7.91
C TYR A 297 22.02 -9.59 -6.59
N ILE A 298 21.52 -10.04 -5.43
CA ILE A 298 22.10 -9.67 -4.13
C ILE A 298 23.51 -10.22 -3.99
N VAL A 299 23.70 -11.48 -4.34
CA VAL A 299 25.03 -12.14 -4.31
C VAL A 299 25.98 -11.45 -5.28
N GLY A 300 25.50 -11.19 -6.49
CA GLY A 300 26.25 -10.47 -7.52
C GLY A 300 26.63 -9.06 -7.08
N LEU A 301 25.67 -8.28 -6.53
CA LEU A 301 25.93 -6.92 -6.03
C LEU A 301 26.99 -6.91 -4.94
N VAL A 302 26.87 -7.82 -3.97
CA VAL A 302 27.88 -8.00 -2.92
C VAL A 302 29.23 -8.36 -3.56
N GLY A 303 29.23 -9.21 -4.59
CA GLY A 303 30.42 -9.64 -5.33
C GLY A 303 31.19 -8.50 -6.00
N VAL A 304 30.51 -7.62 -6.72
CA VAL A 304 31.11 -6.49 -7.46
C VAL A 304 31.35 -5.26 -6.61
N SER A 305 30.76 -5.17 -5.40
CA SER A 305 30.91 -4.00 -4.53
C SER A 305 32.33 -3.88 -3.99
N PRO A 306 32.90 -2.65 -3.92
CA PRO A 306 34.17 -2.44 -3.22
C PRO A 306 34.02 -2.72 -1.72
N LEU A 307 35.08 -3.19 -1.08
CA LEU A 307 35.05 -3.65 0.32
C LEU A 307 34.58 -2.57 1.30
N TRP A 308 34.96 -1.30 1.05
CA TRP A 308 34.54 -0.17 1.88
C TRP A 308 33.02 0.11 1.83
N PHE A 309 32.34 -0.31 0.74
CA PHE A 309 30.92 -0.13 0.59
C PHE A 309 30.09 -1.19 1.31
N MET A 310 30.69 -2.26 1.80
CA MET A 310 29.98 -3.33 2.52
C MET A 310 29.26 -2.83 3.77
N LEU A 311 29.91 -1.95 4.55
CA LEU A 311 29.26 -1.38 5.75
C LEU A 311 28.08 -0.47 5.39
N PRO A 312 28.19 0.49 4.45
CA PRO A 312 27.04 1.21 3.88
C PRO A 312 25.93 0.28 3.40
N LEU A 313 26.25 -0.80 2.71
CA LEU A 313 25.29 -1.76 2.18
C LEU A 313 24.50 -2.47 3.29
N ILE A 314 25.16 -2.88 4.38
CA ILE A 314 24.50 -3.45 5.57
C ILE A 314 23.51 -2.42 6.17
N VAL A 315 23.94 -1.16 6.29
CA VAL A 315 23.09 -0.10 6.85
C VAL A 315 21.85 0.14 5.99
N VAL A 316 22.01 0.22 4.65
CA VAL A 316 20.86 0.33 3.72
C VAL A 316 19.93 -0.87 3.85
N ALA A 317 20.48 -2.06 3.93
CA ALA A 317 19.70 -3.29 4.04
C ALA A 317 18.87 -3.30 5.33
N VAL A 318 19.49 -3.03 6.47
CA VAL A 318 18.81 -3.05 7.78
C VAL A 318 17.77 -1.93 7.87
N LEU A 319 18.15 -0.69 7.55
CA LEU A 319 17.23 0.46 7.61
C LEU A 319 16.09 0.31 6.59
N GLY A 320 16.39 -0.18 5.39
CA GLY A 320 15.41 -0.41 4.34
C GLY A 320 14.42 -1.51 4.72
N GLY A 321 14.92 -2.66 5.18
CA GLY A 321 14.08 -3.75 5.64
C GLY A 321 13.17 -3.35 6.80
N LEU A 322 13.73 -2.59 7.74
CA LEU A 322 12.97 -2.03 8.85
C LEU A 322 11.86 -1.09 8.35
N SER A 323 12.15 -0.17 7.45
CA SER A 323 11.19 0.82 6.98
C SER A 323 10.05 0.22 6.16
N THR A 324 10.33 -0.60 5.14
CA THR A 324 9.29 -1.30 4.37
C THR A 324 8.48 -2.22 5.27
N GLY A 325 9.16 -2.96 6.15
CA GLY A 325 8.50 -3.86 7.09
C GLY A 325 7.53 -3.13 8.01
N ILE A 326 7.94 -1.99 8.58
CA ILE A 326 7.08 -1.19 9.47
C ILE A 326 5.88 -0.61 8.73
N THR A 327 6.09 0.00 7.57
CA THR A 327 4.99 0.61 6.80
C THR A 327 3.97 -0.43 6.36
N SER A 328 4.42 -1.63 5.99
CA SER A 328 3.55 -2.75 5.62
C SER A 328 2.82 -3.33 6.83
N LEU A 329 3.55 -3.72 7.88
CA LEU A 329 2.97 -4.40 9.04
C LEU A 329 2.05 -3.49 9.88
N TYR A 330 2.29 -2.17 9.88
CA TYR A 330 1.41 -1.21 10.55
C TYR A 330 -0.01 -1.24 9.97
N GLY A 331 -0.14 -1.15 8.63
CA GLY A 331 -1.44 -1.26 7.94
C GLY A 331 -2.10 -2.61 8.17
N THR A 332 -1.32 -3.69 8.14
CA THR A 332 -1.79 -5.06 8.38
C THR A 332 -2.51 -5.22 9.72
N GLY A 333 -1.94 -4.67 10.79
CA GLY A 333 -2.55 -4.70 12.11
C GLY A 333 -3.90 -3.99 12.16
N LEU A 334 -4.04 -2.89 11.43
CA LEU A 334 -5.30 -2.16 11.27
C LEU A 334 -6.33 -2.96 10.48
N ASP A 335 -5.94 -3.48 9.32
CA ASP A 335 -6.85 -4.20 8.42
C ASP A 335 -7.36 -5.50 9.03
N PHE A 336 -6.48 -6.28 9.67
CA PHE A 336 -6.88 -7.51 10.35
C PHE A 336 -7.83 -7.22 11.51
N SER A 337 -7.52 -6.24 12.37
CA SER A 337 -8.41 -5.86 13.48
C SER A 337 -9.73 -5.26 12.97
N SER A 338 -9.74 -4.67 11.78
CA SER A 338 -10.96 -4.16 11.15
C SER A 338 -11.93 -5.26 10.75
N VAL A 339 -11.43 -6.43 10.35
CA VAL A 339 -12.23 -7.61 9.98
C VAL A 339 -12.58 -8.43 11.21
N PHE A 340 -11.62 -8.57 12.13
CA PHE A 340 -11.75 -9.33 13.38
C PHE A 340 -11.64 -8.41 14.61
N PRO A 341 -12.70 -7.68 14.99
CA PRO A 341 -12.66 -6.69 16.07
C PRO A 341 -12.31 -7.23 17.47
N ARG A 342 -12.19 -8.55 17.62
CA ARG A 342 -11.76 -9.20 18.87
C ARG A 342 -10.25 -9.08 19.11
N PHE A 343 -9.48 -8.83 18.05
CA PHE A 343 -8.04 -8.66 18.14
C PHE A 343 -7.70 -7.18 18.29
N SER A 344 -6.86 -6.87 19.26
CA SER A 344 -6.25 -5.53 19.31
C SER A 344 -5.27 -5.36 18.15
N ARG A 345 -4.94 -4.12 17.78
CA ARG A 345 -3.96 -3.82 16.74
C ARG A 345 -2.61 -4.53 16.99
N VAL A 346 -2.15 -4.54 18.24
CA VAL A 346 -0.89 -5.21 18.62
C VAL A 346 -0.98 -6.72 18.44
N GLN A 347 -2.06 -7.35 18.89
CA GLN A 347 -2.27 -8.79 18.70
C GLN A 347 -2.38 -9.15 17.22
N ALA A 348 -3.07 -8.34 16.43
CA ALA A 348 -3.17 -8.50 14.98
C ALA A 348 -1.80 -8.42 14.30
N SER A 349 -0.99 -7.40 14.65
CA SER A 349 0.36 -7.23 14.08
C SER A 349 1.30 -8.38 14.46
N LEU A 350 1.24 -8.87 15.70
CA LEU A 350 2.02 -10.03 16.14
C LEU A 350 1.60 -11.31 15.40
N PHE A 351 0.31 -11.56 15.27
CA PHE A 351 -0.23 -12.74 14.61
C PHE A 351 0.16 -12.76 13.13
N ILE A 352 -0.07 -11.66 12.42
CA ILE A 352 0.26 -11.57 10.99
C ILE A 352 1.76 -11.52 10.76
N GLY A 353 2.53 -10.85 11.62
CA GLY A 353 4.00 -10.89 11.58
C GLY A 353 4.55 -12.31 11.72
N SER A 354 3.95 -13.13 12.58
CA SER A 354 4.31 -14.54 12.71
C SER A 354 3.99 -15.35 11.46
N ILE A 355 2.82 -15.14 10.85
CA ILE A 355 2.45 -15.78 9.58
C ILE A 355 3.44 -15.38 8.48
N ALA A 356 3.73 -14.09 8.35
CA ALA A 356 4.67 -13.60 7.35
C ALA A 356 6.09 -14.18 7.55
N PHE A 357 6.51 -14.35 8.80
CA PHE A 357 7.79 -14.99 9.10
C PHE A 357 7.83 -16.46 8.65
N VAL A 358 6.75 -17.21 8.87
CA VAL A 358 6.61 -18.57 8.33
C VAL A 358 6.68 -18.56 6.80
N PHE A 359 6.01 -17.60 6.14
CA PHE A 359 6.09 -17.43 4.68
C PHE A 359 7.51 -17.16 4.18
N ILE A 360 8.31 -16.37 4.91
CA ILE A 360 9.71 -16.12 4.56
C ILE A 360 10.51 -17.43 4.57
N LEU A 361 10.38 -18.22 5.65
CA LEU A 361 11.10 -19.48 5.78
C LEU A 361 10.67 -20.51 4.73
N VAL A 362 9.37 -20.65 4.52
CA VAL A 362 8.82 -21.59 3.51
C VAL A 362 9.18 -21.14 2.10
N GLY A 363 9.01 -19.85 1.81
CA GLY A 363 9.35 -19.28 0.50
C GLY A 363 10.82 -19.49 0.15
N ARG A 364 11.72 -19.28 1.11
CA ARG A 364 13.17 -19.49 0.91
C ARG A 364 13.54 -20.93 0.61
N LEU A 365 12.79 -21.89 1.16
CA LEU A 365 13.07 -23.32 1.01
C LEU A 365 12.41 -23.95 -0.23
N LEU A 366 11.26 -23.42 -0.67
CA LEU A 366 10.40 -24.09 -1.66
C LEU A 366 10.24 -23.32 -2.97
N THR A 367 10.59 -22.03 -3.04
CA THR A 367 10.30 -21.19 -4.20
C THR A 367 11.49 -20.36 -4.66
N ASP A 368 11.48 -20.00 -5.95
CA ASP A 368 12.33 -18.96 -6.51
C ASP A 368 11.80 -17.58 -6.11
N LEU A 369 12.67 -16.72 -5.57
CA LEU A 369 12.31 -15.37 -5.12
C LEU A 369 11.77 -14.53 -6.27
N LEU A 370 12.44 -14.53 -7.41
CA LEU A 370 12.08 -13.69 -8.55
C LEU A 370 10.74 -14.08 -9.15
N ALA A 371 10.51 -15.37 -9.36
CA ALA A 371 9.23 -15.87 -9.89
C ALA A 371 8.08 -15.59 -8.92
N SER A 372 8.32 -15.74 -7.61
CA SER A 372 7.33 -15.48 -6.57
C SER A 372 6.98 -13.98 -6.50
N VAL A 373 7.98 -13.09 -6.54
CA VAL A 373 7.79 -11.64 -6.54
C VAL A 373 7.01 -11.20 -7.78
N ASN A 374 7.37 -11.71 -8.96
CA ASN A 374 6.68 -11.42 -10.21
C ASN A 374 5.20 -11.79 -10.18
N ALA A 375 4.90 -13.05 -9.86
CA ALA A 375 3.52 -13.53 -9.79
C ALA A 375 2.70 -12.73 -8.76
N PHE A 376 3.31 -12.41 -7.62
CA PHE A 376 2.67 -11.64 -6.58
C PHE A 376 2.37 -10.19 -7.01
N ILE A 377 3.33 -9.50 -7.65
CA ILE A 377 3.13 -8.16 -8.19
C ILE A 377 2.00 -8.17 -9.23
N GLY A 378 2.01 -9.14 -10.14
CA GLY A 378 0.94 -9.30 -11.12
C GLY A 378 -0.44 -9.43 -10.45
N LEU A 379 -0.54 -10.28 -9.43
CA LEU A 379 -1.78 -10.45 -8.67
C LEU A 379 -2.23 -9.15 -7.98
N ILE A 380 -1.32 -8.43 -7.31
CA ILE A 380 -1.63 -7.13 -6.68
C ILE A 380 -2.14 -6.15 -7.72
N VAL A 381 -1.39 -5.96 -8.81
CA VAL A 381 -1.72 -4.98 -9.84
C VAL A 381 -3.10 -5.25 -10.39
N VAL A 382 -3.40 -6.51 -10.74
CA VAL A 382 -4.67 -6.89 -11.35
C VAL A 382 -5.85 -6.84 -10.38
N CYS A 383 -5.66 -7.17 -9.10
CA CYS A 383 -6.76 -7.20 -8.14
C CYS A 383 -6.97 -5.86 -7.41
N THR A 384 -5.89 -5.14 -7.10
CA THR A 384 -5.98 -3.88 -6.34
C THR A 384 -6.37 -2.70 -7.22
N THR A 385 -5.91 -2.67 -8.47
CA THR A 385 -6.19 -1.53 -9.36
C THR A 385 -7.69 -1.34 -9.66
N PRO A 386 -8.49 -2.37 -10.01
CA PRO A 386 -9.94 -2.20 -10.16
C PRO A 386 -10.62 -1.67 -8.88
N TRP A 387 -10.17 -2.13 -7.70
CA TRP A 387 -10.66 -1.63 -6.44
C TRP A 387 -10.33 -0.13 -6.25
N MET A 388 -9.10 0.29 -6.58
CA MET A 388 -8.70 1.70 -6.53
C MET A 388 -9.51 2.55 -7.52
N VAL A 389 -9.74 2.07 -8.74
CA VAL A 389 -10.55 2.76 -9.76
C VAL A 389 -11.97 2.99 -9.27
N ILE A 390 -12.60 1.97 -8.68
CA ILE A 390 -13.94 2.09 -8.08
C ILE A 390 -13.94 3.13 -6.95
N MET A 391 -12.93 3.11 -6.08
CA MET A 391 -12.77 4.09 -5.01
C MET A 391 -12.66 5.52 -5.56
N ILE A 392 -11.80 5.74 -6.55
CA ILE A 392 -11.55 7.05 -7.17
C ILE A 392 -12.81 7.58 -7.87
N ILE A 393 -13.47 6.73 -8.67
CA ILE A 393 -14.73 7.08 -9.33
C ILE A 393 -15.78 7.42 -8.26
N GLY A 394 -15.95 6.59 -7.24
CA GLY A 394 -16.90 6.82 -6.17
C GLY A 394 -16.59 8.09 -5.38
N PHE A 395 -15.32 8.43 -5.15
CA PHE A 395 -14.92 9.70 -4.55
C PHE A 395 -15.34 10.89 -5.43
N ALA A 396 -15.11 10.82 -6.73
CA ALA A 396 -15.48 11.86 -7.69
C ALA A 396 -17.00 12.03 -7.76
N VAL A 397 -17.75 10.93 -7.93
CA VAL A 397 -19.22 10.91 -8.00
C VAL A 397 -19.85 11.50 -6.74
N ARG A 398 -19.29 11.20 -5.55
CA ARG A 398 -19.74 11.74 -4.26
C ARG A 398 -19.14 13.11 -3.93
N ARG A 399 -18.32 13.69 -4.79
CA ARG A 399 -17.61 14.96 -4.57
C ARG A 399 -16.80 14.97 -3.26
N GLY A 400 -16.32 13.80 -2.82
CA GLY A 400 -15.59 13.62 -1.57
C GLY A 400 -16.45 13.74 -0.30
N PHE A 401 -17.76 13.52 -0.39
CA PHE A 401 -18.65 13.48 0.76
C PHE A 401 -18.62 12.11 1.42
N TYR A 402 -18.40 12.08 2.74
CA TYR A 402 -18.41 10.89 3.57
C TYR A 402 -19.06 11.17 4.92
N LEU A 403 -19.65 10.13 5.52
CA LEU A 403 -20.17 10.11 6.88
C LEU A 403 -19.28 9.21 7.74
N PRO A 404 -18.26 9.76 8.42
CA PRO A 404 -17.26 8.97 9.16
C PRO A 404 -17.88 8.05 10.20
N ARG A 405 -18.93 8.49 10.90
CA ARG A 405 -19.64 7.70 11.91
C ARG A 405 -20.29 6.43 11.31
N ASP A 406 -20.88 6.56 10.11
CA ASP A 406 -21.56 5.46 9.43
C ASP A 406 -20.56 4.43 8.86
N LEU A 407 -19.30 4.81 8.59
CA LEU A 407 -18.22 3.89 8.22
C LEU A 407 -17.82 2.97 9.38
N GLN A 408 -17.98 3.41 10.62
CA GLN A 408 -17.58 2.66 11.82
C GLN A 408 -18.63 1.65 12.31
N VAL A 409 -19.81 1.60 11.70
CA VAL A 409 -20.93 0.72 12.11
C VAL A 409 -20.49 -0.74 12.23
N PHE A 410 -19.72 -1.24 11.27
CA PHE A 410 -19.23 -2.63 11.31
C PHE A 410 -18.23 -2.87 12.45
N ASN A 411 -17.27 -1.98 12.64
CA ASN A 411 -16.22 -2.11 13.67
C ASN A 411 -16.80 -2.07 15.07
N ARG A 412 -17.85 -1.28 15.27
CA ARG A 412 -18.55 -1.12 16.56
C ARG A 412 -19.61 -2.19 16.81
N GLY A 413 -19.74 -3.15 15.89
CA GLY A 413 -20.73 -4.21 16.01
C GLY A 413 -22.18 -3.72 15.96
N GLU A 414 -22.41 -2.58 15.30
CA GLU A 414 -23.72 -1.95 15.09
C GLU A 414 -24.31 -2.36 13.74
N VAL A 415 -25.56 -1.96 13.49
CA VAL A 415 -26.28 -2.22 12.23
C VAL A 415 -27.01 -0.97 11.77
N GLY A 416 -27.23 -0.84 10.45
CA GLY A 416 -27.89 0.34 9.87
C GLY A 416 -26.89 1.33 9.28
N GLY A 417 -27.24 2.61 9.31
CA GLY A 417 -26.45 3.69 8.74
C GLY A 417 -26.54 3.80 7.21
N ALA A 418 -25.98 4.89 6.67
CA ALA A 418 -26.07 5.24 5.25
C ALA A 418 -25.45 4.20 4.31
N TYR A 419 -24.41 3.48 4.75
CA TYR A 419 -23.63 2.57 3.91
C TYR A 419 -23.99 1.09 4.11
N ARG A 420 -25.16 0.81 4.69
CA ARG A 420 -25.61 -0.58 4.86
C ARG A 420 -25.99 -1.25 3.55
N PHE A 421 -26.54 -0.50 2.60
CA PHE A 421 -27.05 -1.03 1.31
C PHE A 421 -27.85 -2.35 1.48
N SER A 422 -27.52 -3.38 0.71
CA SER A 422 -28.16 -4.71 0.82
C SER A 422 -27.45 -5.54 1.88
N ARG A 423 -27.94 -5.53 3.13
CA ARG A 423 -27.39 -6.31 4.26
C ARG A 423 -25.89 -6.05 4.54
N GLY A 424 -25.40 -4.86 4.28
CA GLY A 424 -24.02 -4.47 4.50
C GLY A 424 -23.12 -4.54 3.25
N VAL A 425 -23.65 -5.00 2.13
CA VAL A 425 -22.90 -5.09 0.87
C VAL A 425 -23.58 -4.24 -0.22
N ASN A 426 -22.79 -3.46 -0.93
CA ASN A 426 -23.21 -2.82 -2.17
C ASN A 426 -22.75 -3.69 -3.33
N TRP A 427 -23.68 -4.36 -3.98
CA TRP A 427 -23.37 -5.30 -5.06
C TRP A 427 -22.75 -4.63 -6.30
N ARG A 428 -23.04 -3.34 -6.56
CA ARG A 428 -22.54 -2.59 -7.73
C ARG A 428 -21.02 -2.59 -7.83
N PRO A 429 -20.28 -2.04 -6.83
CA PRO A 429 -18.82 -2.06 -6.85
C PRO A 429 -18.25 -3.47 -6.66
N VAL A 430 -18.94 -4.36 -5.94
CA VAL A 430 -18.48 -5.76 -5.76
C VAL A 430 -18.47 -6.49 -7.10
N VAL A 431 -19.56 -6.41 -7.88
CA VAL A 431 -19.62 -7.04 -9.22
C VAL A 431 -18.59 -6.38 -10.15
N ALA A 432 -18.50 -5.06 -10.15
CA ALA A 432 -17.52 -4.35 -10.98
C ALA A 432 -16.08 -4.75 -10.64
N TRP A 433 -15.76 -4.93 -9.36
CA TRP A 433 -14.45 -5.39 -8.92
C TRP A 433 -14.18 -6.85 -9.31
N VAL A 434 -15.12 -7.75 -9.03
CA VAL A 434 -14.95 -9.18 -9.35
C VAL A 434 -14.77 -9.38 -10.85
N VAL A 435 -15.65 -8.79 -11.67
CA VAL A 435 -15.58 -8.94 -13.13
C VAL A 435 -14.35 -8.22 -13.68
N GLY A 436 -14.00 -7.02 -13.17
CA GLY A 436 -12.81 -6.30 -13.57
C GLY A 436 -11.52 -7.07 -13.28
N ALA A 437 -11.37 -7.57 -12.06
CA ALA A 437 -10.21 -8.39 -11.68
C ALA A 437 -10.14 -9.70 -12.45
N ALA A 438 -11.27 -10.43 -12.58
CA ALA A 438 -11.33 -11.66 -13.35
C ALA A 438 -10.99 -11.43 -14.83
N SER A 439 -11.52 -10.36 -15.44
CA SER A 439 -11.17 -9.99 -16.81
C SER A 439 -9.69 -9.69 -16.96
N GLY A 440 -9.08 -8.96 -16.00
CA GLY A 440 -7.65 -8.72 -16.00
C GLY A 440 -6.83 -10.02 -15.88
N LEU A 441 -7.22 -10.94 -14.99
CA LEU A 441 -6.55 -12.22 -14.82
C LEU A 441 -6.56 -13.10 -16.08
N LEU A 442 -7.54 -12.95 -16.97
CA LEU A 442 -7.54 -13.65 -18.26
C LEU A 442 -6.41 -13.19 -19.18
N PHE A 443 -5.91 -11.97 -19.02
CA PHE A 443 -4.87 -11.36 -19.87
C PHE A 443 -3.52 -11.17 -19.18
N VAL A 444 -3.40 -11.58 -17.93
CA VAL A 444 -2.15 -11.43 -17.17
C VAL A 444 -1.04 -12.29 -17.78
N TYR A 445 0.20 -11.76 -17.84
CA TYR A 445 1.32 -12.49 -18.41
C TYR A 445 2.62 -12.27 -17.58
N TYR A 446 2.74 -13.01 -16.50
CA TYR A 446 3.90 -13.06 -15.58
C TYR A 446 4.42 -14.50 -15.48
N PRO A 447 5.04 -15.05 -16.54
CA PRO A 447 5.55 -16.42 -16.51
C PRO A 447 6.66 -16.57 -15.45
N PRO A 448 6.89 -17.79 -14.92
CA PRO A 448 6.15 -19.02 -15.20
C PRO A 448 4.88 -19.23 -14.35
N LEU A 449 4.69 -18.44 -13.26
CA LEU A 449 3.69 -18.77 -12.23
C LEU A 449 2.29 -18.19 -12.49
N LEU A 450 2.21 -17.04 -13.17
CA LEU A 450 0.94 -16.35 -13.36
C LEU A 450 0.75 -15.96 -14.83
N THR A 451 0.03 -16.80 -15.58
CA THR A 451 -0.30 -16.58 -17.00
C THR A 451 -1.78 -16.79 -17.23
N GLY A 452 -2.44 -15.79 -17.79
CA GLY A 452 -3.85 -15.85 -18.17
C GLY A 452 -4.06 -16.57 -19.51
N PRO A 453 -5.17 -17.27 -19.69
CA PRO A 453 -5.42 -18.08 -20.90
C PRO A 453 -5.55 -17.26 -22.19
N LEU A 454 -5.88 -15.97 -22.11
CA LEU A 454 -6.05 -15.09 -23.26
C LEU A 454 -4.82 -14.24 -23.59
N SER A 455 -3.80 -14.19 -22.73
CA SER A 455 -2.63 -13.34 -22.91
C SER A 455 -1.86 -13.65 -24.19
N ALA A 456 -1.54 -14.92 -24.45
CA ALA A 456 -0.84 -15.34 -25.66
C ALA A 456 -1.77 -15.34 -26.89
N ALA A 457 -3.02 -15.80 -26.73
CA ALA A 457 -3.95 -16.01 -27.84
C ALA A 457 -4.47 -14.70 -28.47
N VAL A 458 -4.72 -13.67 -27.64
CA VAL A 458 -5.37 -12.42 -28.09
C VAL A 458 -4.38 -11.28 -28.19
N ALA A 459 -3.48 -11.15 -27.20
CA ALA A 459 -2.57 -10.01 -27.08
C ALA A 459 -1.15 -10.31 -27.60
N GLY A 460 -0.90 -11.48 -28.22
CA GLY A 460 0.41 -11.83 -28.75
C GLY A 460 1.52 -11.89 -27.69
N GLY A 461 1.16 -12.23 -26.45
CA GLY A 461 2.10 -12.27 -25.31
C GLY A 461 2.33 -10.91 -24.64
N VAL A 462 1.67 -9.83 -25.08
CA VAL A 462 1.69 -8.55 -24.38
C VAL A 462 0.72 -8.61 -23.20
N ASP A 463 1.16 -8.23 -22.01
CA ASP A 463 0.27 -8.13 -20.86
C ASP A 463 -0.64 -6.88 -20.99
N VAL A 464 -1.92 -7.12 -21.16
CA VAL A 464 -2.95 -6.07 -21.20
C VAL A 464 -3.92 -6.18 -20.02
N SER A 465 -3.54 -6.92 -18.99
CA SER A 465 -4.38 -7.18 -17.80
C SER A 465 -4.85 -5.91 -17.12
N LEU A 466 -3.92 -4.94 -16.96
CA LEU A 466 -4.21 -3.70 -16.26
C LEU A 466 -5.22 -2.81 -16.98
N PRO A 467 -5.04 -2.40 -18.25
CA PRO A 467 -6.04 -1.60 -18.96
C PRO A 467 -7.39 -2.31 -19.03
N VAL A 468 -7.43 -3.63 -19.23
CA VAL A 468 -8.66 -4.41 -19.22
C VAL A 468 -9.34 -4.33 -17.86
N ALA A 469 -8.63 -4.58 -16.77
CA ALA A 469 -9.19 -4.53 -15.43
C ALA A 469 -9.74 -3.13 -15.08
N ILE A 470 -9.01 -2.07 -15.44
CA ILE A 470 -9.41 -0.67 -15.21
C ILE A 470 -10.69 -0.36 -15.99
N VAL A 471 -10.70 -0.61 -17.30
CA VAL A 471 -11.82 -0.25 -18.17
C VAL A 471 -13.07 -1.01 -17.79
N VAL A 472 -12.96 -2.34 -17.59
CA VAL A 472 -14.11 -3.18 -17.22
C VAL A 472 -14.68 -2.75 -15.86
N ALA A 473 -13.85 -2.54 -14.84
CA ALA A 473 -14.32 -2.09 -13.55
C ALA A 473 -14.96 -0.69 -13.61
N ALA A 474 -14.36 0.24 -14.34
CA ALA A 474 -14.88 1.60 -14.48
C ALA A 474 -16.24 1.61 -15.20
N VAL A 475 -16.34 0.93 -16.33
CA VAL A 475 -17.58 0.85 -17.13
C VAL A 475 -18.70 0.17 -16.35
N LEU A 476 -18.41 -0.97 -15.71
CA LEU A 476 -19.43 -1.69 -14.93
C LEU A 476 -19.86 -0.89 -13.70
N TYR A 477 -18.94 -0.23 -13.00
CA TYR A 477 -19.30 0.56 -11.83
C TYR A 477 -20.11 1.79 -12.21
N LEU A 478 -19.66 2.61 -13.16
CA LEU A 478 -20.43 3.77 -13.64
C LEU A 478 -21.76 3.36 -14.25
N GLY A 479 -21.77 2.32 -15.11
CA GLY A 479 -22.99 1.78 -15.69
C GLY A 479 -23.99 1.32 -14.64
N SER A 480 -23.51 0.61 -13.60
CA SER A 480 -24.37 0.17 -12.50
C SER A 480 -24.94 1.35 -11.67
N LEU A 481 -24.20 2.44 -11.49
CA LEU A 481 -24.69 3.65 -10.80
C LEU A 481 -25.76 4.37 -11.62
N VAL A 482 -25.66 4.36 -12.96
CA VAL A 482 -26.66 4.95 -13.86
C VAL A 482 -27.93 4.09 -13.92
N LEU A 483 -27.79 2.78 -14.13
CA LEU A 483 -28.92 1.85 -14.30
C LEU A 483 -29.66 1.58 -12.97
N PHE A 484 -28.93 1.57 -11.87
CA PHE A 484 -29.44 1.27 -10.53
C PHE A 484 -28.99 2.36 -9.55
N PRO A 485 -29.59 3.55 -9.56
CA PRO A 485 -29.17 4.69 -8.75
C PRO A 485 -29.09 4.39 -7.26
N GLU A 486 -28.08 4.96 -6.60
CA GLU A 486 -27.95 4.93 -5.14
C GLU A 486 -28.87 5.96 -4.47
N PRO A 487 -29.22 5.77 -3.17
CA PRO A 487 -30.04 6.74 -2.43
C PRO A 487 -29.32 8.09 -2.30
N ARG A 488 -30.10 9.19 -2.35
CA ARG A 488 -29.58 10.57 -2.31
C ARG A 488 -28.69 10.85 -1.09
N TYR A 489 -29.01 10.32 0.08
CA TYR A 489 -28.28 10.57 1.32
C TYR A 489 -26.80 10.14 1.29
N VAL A 490 -26.38 9.26 0.39
CA VAL A 490 -24.95 8.86 0.28
C VAL A 490 -24.11 9.90 -0.47
N PHE A 491 -24.74 10.85 -1.18
CA PHE A 491 -24.05 11.87 -1.99
C PHE A 491 -23.89 13.22 -1.30
N GLY A 492 -24.54 13.42 -0.16
CA GLY A 492 -24.52 14.67 0.58
C GLY A 492 -25.31 15.82 -0.08
N PRO A 493 -25.20 17.04 0.47
CA PRO A 493 -26.06 18.17 0.08
C PRO A 493 -25.94 18.60 -1.39
N ARG A 494 -24.74 18.42 -1.99
CA ARG A 494 -24.49 18.80 -3.39
C ARG A 494 -25.03 17.80 -4.41
N GLY A 495 -25.53 16.64 -3.95
CA GLY A 495 -25.92 15.55 -4.81
C GLY A 495 -24.76 14.89 -5.56
N PRO A 496 -25.06 13.89 -6.39
CA PRO A 496 -24.05 13.17 -7.19
C PRO A 496 -23.50 14.03 -8.33
N TRP A 497 -22.33 13.62 -8.82
CA TRP A 497 -21.74 14.14 -10.05
C TRP A 497 -21.78 13.06 -11.13
N LEU A 498 -22.25 13.40 -12.32
CA LEU A 498 -22.32 12.54 -13.52
C LEU A 498 -23.27 11.33 -13.45
N VAL A 499 -23.91 11.04 -12.33
CA VAL A 499 -24.83 9.91 -12.21
C VAL A 499 -26.14 10.35 -11.55
N PRO A 500 -27.27 9.67 -11.82
CA PRO A 500 -28.52 9.93 -11.12
C PRO A 500 -28.46 9.43 -9.68
N CYS A 501 -29.36 9.92 -8.82
CA CYS A 501 -29.66 9.37 -7.52
C CYS A 501 -31.15 9.01 -7.43
N ARG A 502 -31.46 8.06 -6.54
CA ARG A 502 -32.83 7.69 -6.25
C ARG A 502 -33.36 8.64 -5.20
N ASP A 503 -34.44 9.40 -5.56
CA ASP A 503 -35.19 10.19 -4.59
C ASP A 503 -35.88 9.23 -3.62
N MET A 504 -35.44 9.23 -2.39
CA MET A 504 -36.07 8.61 -1.25
C MET A 504 -36.13 9.67 -0.16
N ASP A 505 -37.08 9.52 0.77
CA ASP A 505 -37.13 10.38 1.95
C ASP A 505 -35.74 10.68 2.47
N ASP A 506 -35.41 11.96 2.61
CA ASP A 506 -34.07 12.48 2.96
C ASP A 506 -33.56 12.00 4.35
N GLN A 507 -34.27 11.10 5.00
CA GLN A 507 -33.90 10.58 6.31
C GLN A 507 -32.78 9.55 6.20
N LEU A 508 -31.65 9.89 6.78
CA LEU A 508 -30.55 8.96 6.97
C LEU A 508 -31.01 7.71 7.76
N PRO A 509 -30.77 6.48 7.26
CA PRO A 509 -31.11 5.27 7.98
C PRO A 509 -30.51 5.27 9.39
N ALA A 510 -31.32 4.97 10.41
CA ALA A 510 -30.86 4.94 11.80
C ALA A 510 -29.73 3.90 12.02
N ILE A 511 -28.77 4.26 12.87
CA ILE A 511 -27.80 3.30 13.41
C ILE A 511 -28.43 2.67 14.66
N ARG A 512 -28.28 1.36 14.80
CA ARG A 512 -28.80 0.58 15.94
C ARG A 512 -27.75 -0.37 16.48
N THR A 513 -27.79 -0.65 17.77
CA THR A 513 -27.06 -1.79 18.34
C THR A 513 -27.61 -3.10 17.75
N LYS A 514 -26.87 -4.19 17.86
CA LYS A 514 -27.38 -5.54 17.47
C LYS A 514 -28.65 -5.93 18.22
N ARG A 515 -28.90 -5.35 19.41
CA ARG A 515 -30.10 -5.55 20.21
C ARG A 515 -31.24 -4.61 19.82
N GLY A 516 -31.10 -3.77 18.80
CA GLY A 516 -32.13 -2.89 18.23
C GLY A 516 -32.20 -1.50 18.85
N ALA A 517 -31.47 -1.19 19.93
CA ALA A 517 -31.48 0.15 20.53
C ALA A 517 -30.88 1.20 19.56
N PRO A 518 -31.51 2.38 19.40
CA PRO A 518 -30.99 3.44 18.56
C PRO A 518 -29.65 3.97 19.11
N VAL A 519 -28.71 4.26 18.19
CA VAL A 519 -27.43 4.86 18.51
C VAL A 519 -27.42 6.29 17.98
N PRO A 520 -27.20 7.30 18.82
CA PRO A 520 -27.12 8.68 18.37
C PRO A 520 -25.95 8.87 17.40
N ARG A 521 -26.15 9.72 16.37
CA ARG A 521 -25.05 10.31 15.64
C ARG A 521 -24.58 11.52 16.43
N ASP A 522 -23.29 11.58 16.76
CA ASP A 522 -22.70 12.73 17.43
C ASP A 522 -23.05 14.03 16.69
N PRO A 523 -23.65 15.05 17.35
CA PRO A 523 -23.98 16.32 16.69
C PRO A 523 -22.75 17.07 16.16
N GLY A 524 -21.54 16.75 16.67
CA GLY A 524 -20.26 17.29 16.19
C GLY A 524 -19.69 16.61 14.95
N ALA A 525 -20.27 15.50 14.50
CA ALA A 525 -19.92 14.86 13.22
C ALA A 525 -20.61 15.56 12.03
N VAL A 526 -20.53 16.89 11.98
CA VAL A 526 -20.95 17.67 10.82
C VAL A 526 -20.13 17.18 9.61
N PRO A 527 -20.76 16.91 8.45
CA PRO A 527 -20.05 16.66 7.22
C PRO A 527 -19.02 17.77 7.03
N VAL A 528 -17.73 17.42 6.95
CA VAL A 528 -16.68 18.43 6.75
C VAL A 528 -17.05 19.22 5.51
N PRO A 529 -17.32 20.55 5.62
CA PRO A 529 -17.67 21.35 4.47
C PRO A 529 -16.52 21.21 3.47
N VAL A 530 -16.87 20.94 2.23
CA VAL A 530 -15.89 20.95 1.14
C VAL A 530 -15.43 22.40 1.05
N VAL A 531 -14.22 22.69 1.52
CA VAL A 531 -13.60 23.98 1.28
C VAL A 531 -13.56 24.14 -0.24
N GLU A 532 -14.28 25.12 -0.75
CA GLU A 532 -14.22 25.46 -2.16
C GLU A 532 -12.77 25.81 -2.47
N ASP A 533 -12.20 25.14 -3.47
CA ASP A 533 -11.10 25.73 -4.21
C ASP A 533 -11.67 27.02 -4.82
N VAL A 534 -11.50 28.14 -4.11
CA VAL A 534 -11.73 29.45 -4.68
C VAL A 534 -10.77 29.51 -5.87
N ALA A 535 -11.36 29.39 -7.05
CA ALA A 535 -10.67 29.63 -8.29
C ALA A 535 -10.13 31.08 -8.25
N ARG A 536 -8.81 31.22 -8.14
CA ARG A 536 -8.02 32.34 -8.66
C ARG A 536 -6.63 31.85 -9.01
#